data_befa46b328bbb7fdef04fc62f073abfd
#
_entry.id   befa46b328bbb7fdef04fc62f073abfd
#
_cell.length_a   1.000
_cell.length_b   1.000
_cell.length_c   1.000
_cell.angle_alpha   90.00
_cell.angle_beta   90.00
_cell.angle_gamma   90.00
#
_symmetry.space_group_name_H-M   'P 1'
#
loop_
_entity.id
_entity.type
_entity.pdbx_description
1 polymer ?
#
loop_
_entity_poly.entity_id
_entity_poly.type
_entity_poly.pdbx_seq_one_letter_code
_entity_poly.pdbx_strand_id
1 'polypeptide(L)'
;MLGLAPAGRLDIDSQGLLVLTQDGRIARQLIGEDSQVDKEYLVRVQGSLKDSGLALLNQGLKLDGEYLKPAKVTWQNEDQLRFVLREGKKRQIRRMCELVGLQVTGLKRVRIGKVKLGDLPSGQWRYLGSDERF
;
A
#
# COMPACT_ATOMS: atom_id res chain seq x y z
N MET A 1 -4.80 17.01 -17.35
CA MET A 1 -6.00 16.32 -16.88
C MET A 1 -6.82 17.23 -15.96
N LEU A 2 -7.59 18.11 -16.56
CA LEU A 2 -8.43 19.04 -15.81
C LEU A 2 -9.57 18.30 -15.11
N GLY A 3 -9.83 18.66 -13.87
CA GLY A 3 -10.93 18.09 -13.10
C GLY A 3 -10.68 16.75 -12.45
N LEU A 4 -9.49 16.13 -12.66
CA LEU A 4 -9.12 14.90 -11.98
C LEU A 4 -8.33 15.20 -10.69
N ALA A 5 -8.60 14.42 -9.65
CA ALA A 5 -7.92 14.54 -8.38
C ALA A 5 -7.45 13.17 -7.89
N PRO A 6 -6.35 13.11 -7.12
CA PRO A 6 -5.89 11.83 -6.57
C PRO A 6 -6.92 11.22 -5.63
N ALA A 7 -7.16 9.92 -5.78
CA ALA A 7 -7.93 9.13 -4.82
C ALA A 7 -6.93 8.43 -3.90
N GLY A 8 -6.66 9.04 -2.75
CA GLY A 8 -5.61 8.62 -1.85
C GLY A 8 -4.29 9.33 -2.16
N ARG A 9 -3.20 8.81 -1.61
CA ARG A 9 -1.90 9.44 -1.75
C ARG A 9 -0.77 8.42 -1.71
N LEU A 10 0.36 8.82 -2.28
CA LEU A 10 1.64 8.16 -2.07
C LEU A 10 2.56 9.14 -1.36
N ASP A 11 3.35 8.66 -0.41
CA ASP A 11 4.38 9.47 0.22
C ASP A 11 5.42 9.90 -0.82
N ILE A 12 6.06 11.02 -0.58
CA ILE A 12 7.02 11.59 -1.55
C ILE A 12 8.19 10.65 -1.85
N ASP A 13 8.57 9.80 -0.89
CA ASP A 13 9.63 8.82 -1.02
C ASP A 13 9.11 7.41 -1.39
N SER A 14 7.85 7.31 -1.82
CA SER A 14 7.23 6.09 -2.30
C SER A 14 6.97 6.16 -3.80
N GLN A 15 6.79 4.99 -4.41
CA GLN A 15 6.51 4.87 -5.85
C GLN A 15 5.26 4.03 -6.08
N GLY A 16 4.80 3.99 -7.32
CA GLY A 16 3.80 3.06 -7.74
C GLY A 16 2.47 3.70 -8.13
N LEU A 17 1.46 2.87 -8.09
CA LEU A 17 0.13 3.17 -8.63
C LEU A 17 -0.59 4.24 -7.82
N LEU A 18 -1.09 5.26 -8.51
CA LEU A 18 -1.94 6.31 -7.97
C LEU A 18 -3.16 6.45 -8.88
N VAL A 19 -4.34 6.51 -8.29
CA VAL A 19 -5.60 6.66 -9.04
C VAL A 19 -6.01 8.12 -9.04
N LEU A 20 -6.34 8.64 -10.22
CA LEU A 20 -6.91 9.97 -10.39
C LEU A 20 -8.37 9.81 -10.80
N THR A 21 -9.28 10.54 -10.16
CA THR A 21 -10.70 10.45 -10.45
C THR A 21 -11.42 11.77 -10.21
N GLN A 22 -12.52 11.96 -10.93
CA GLN A 22 -13.51 13.02 -10.66
C GLN A 22 -14.69 12.49 -9.85
N ASP A 23 -14.80 11.17 -9.69
CA ASP A 23 -15.94 10.52 -9.04
C ASP A 23 -15.69 10.33 -7.55
N GLY A 24 -16.42 11.06 -6.71
CA GLY A 24 -16.30 10.97 -5.26
C GLY A 24 -16.66 9.59 -4.69
N ARG A 25 -17.48 8.80 -5.41
CA ARG A 25 -17.81 7.44 -4.97
C ARG A 25 -16.61 6.51 -5.10
N ILE A 26 -15.85 6.65 -6.19
CA ILE A 26 -14.61 5.90 -6.39
C ILE A 26 -13.58 6.31 -5.36
N ALA A 27 -13.43 7.62 -5.12
CA ALA A 27 -12.50 8.11 -4.11
C ALA A 27 -12.82 7.52 -2.72
N ARG A 28 -14.10 7.52 -2.30
CA ARG A 28 -14.51 6.96 -1.02
C ARG A 28 -14.27 5.46 -0.95
N GLN A 29 -14.48 4.74 -2.04
CA GLN A 29 -14.21 3.30 -2.11
C GLN A 29 -12.74 2.98 -1.83
N LEU A 30 -11.84 3.84 -2.31
CA LEU A 30 -10.40 3.60 -2.21
C LEU A 30 -9.78 4.09 -0.90
N ILE A 31 -10.28 5.20 -0.32
CA ILE A 31 -9.65 5.87 0.80
C ILE A 31 -10.50 5.93 2.07
N GLY A 32 -11.76 5.50 2.02
CA GLY A 32 -12.64 5.49 3.20
C GLY A 32 -12.15 4.53 4.27
N GLU A 33 -12.46 4.83 5.55
CA GLU A 33 -12.10 3.97 6.68
C GLU A 33 -12.68 2.56 6.55
N ASP A 34 -13.84 2.44 5.92
CA ASP A 34 -14.53 1.17 5.70
C ASP A 34 -14.19 0.54 4.35
N SER A 35 -13.15 1.03 3.69
CA SER A 35 -12.75 0.50 2.39
C SER A 35 -12.42 -0.98 2.49
N GLN A 36 -13.00 -1.78 1.58
CA GLN A 36 -12.72 -3.20 1.42
C GLN A 36 -11.73 -3.47 0.28
N VAL A 37 -11.14 -2.41 -0.25
CA VAL A 37 -10.22 -2.52 -1.38
C VAL A 37 -8.82 -2.81 -0.90
N ASP A 38 -8.27 -3.96 -1.31
CA ASP A 38 -6.90 -4.34 -1.00
C ASP A 38 -5.91 -3.46 -1.76
N LYS A 39 -4.85 -3.07 -1.09
CA LYS A 39 -3.70 -2.40 -1.70
C LYS A 39 -2.49 -3.27 -1.46
N GLU A 40 -1.74 -3.52 -2.52
CA GLU A 40 -0.57 -4.39 -2.46
C GLU A 40 0.70 -3.58 -2.71
N TYR A 41 1.70 -3.82 -1.86
CA TYR A 41 2.97 -3.11 -1.91
C TYR A 41 4.12 -4.11 -1.95
N LEU A 42 5.18 -3.75 -2.65
CA LEU A 42 6.49 -4.38 -2.53
C LEU A 42 7.38 -3.46 -1.71
N VAL A 43 7.96 -3.99 -0.65
CA VAL A 43 8.68 -3.22 0.36
C VAL A 43 10.08 -3.78 0.51
N ARG A 44 11.07 -3.02 0.06
CA ARG A 44 12.48 -3.41 0.26
C ARG A 44 12.92 -2.97 1.65
N VAL A 45 13.54 -3.88 2.38
CA VAL A 45 13.89 -3.66 3.78
C VAL A 45 15.34 -4.03 4.07
N GLN A 46 15.90 -3.39 5.10
CA GLN A 46 17.15 -3.76 5.72
C GLN A 46 16.90 -4.08 7.19
N GLY A 47 17.64 -5.04 7.71
CA GLY A 47 17.53 -5.47 9.09
C GLY A 47 17.20 -6.95 9.19
N SER A 48 16.99 -7.40 10.42
CA SER A 48 16.69 -8.81 10.70
C SER A 48 15.24 -8.92 11.19
N LEU A 49 14.46 -9.75 10.53
CA LEU A 49 13.05 -10.00 10.89
C LEU A 49 12.90 -11.40 11.43
N LYS A 50 12.52 -11.50 12.69
CA LYS A 50 12.20 -12.78 13.33
C LYS A 50 10.78 -13.20 12.99
N ASP A 51 10.49 -14.50 13.16
CA ASP A 51 9.13 -15.02 12.94
C ASP A 51 8.08 -14.30 13.80
N SER A 52 8.43 -13.94 15.03
CA SER A 52 7.56 -13.15 15.91
C SER A 52 7.28 -11.76 15.35
N GLY A 53 8.27 -11.11 14.73
CA GLY A 53 8.10 -9.83 14.07
C GLY A 53 7.21 -9.92 12.84
N LEU A 54 7.39 -10.97 12.04
CA LEU A 54 6.54 -11.22 10.88
C LEU A 54 5.09 -11.44 11.30
N ALA A 55 4.85 -12.18 12.38
CA ALA A 55 3.52 -12.38 12.92
C ALA A 55 2.89 -11.07 13.37
N LEU A 56 3.67 -10.18 14.00
CA LEU A 56 3.18 -8.85 14.40
C LEU A 56 2.84 -7.98 13.20
N LEU A 57 3.61 -8.04 12.11
CA LEU A 57 3.29 -7.30 10.89
C LEU A 57 1.94 -7.74 10.31
N ASN A 58 1.60 -9.01 10.44
CA ASN A 58 0.31 -9.54 9.97
C ASN A 58 -0.83 -9.12 10.88
N GLN A 59 -0.62 -9.14 12.21
CA GLN A 59 -1.68 -8.79 13.15
C GLN A 59 -1.08 -8.48 14.52
N GLY A 60 -1.61 -7.46 15.18
CA GLY A 60 -1.29 -7.16 16.57
C GLY A 60 -0.48 -5.90 16.81
N LEU A 61 -0.07 -5.20 15.76
CA LEU A 61 0.64 -3.93 15.93
C LEU A 61 -0.33 -2.79 16.23
N LYS A 62 0.16 -1.83 17.02
CA LYS A 62 -0.52 -0.55 17.27
C LYS A 62 0.28 0.59 16.67
N LEU A 63 -0.41 1.56 16.10
CA LEU A 63 0.14 2.86 15.75
C LEU A 63 -0.72 3.94 16.40
N ASP A 64 -0.07 4.90 17.07
CA ASP A 64 -0.76 6.00 17.75
C ASP A 64 -1.83 5.54 18.73
N GLY A 65 -1.57 4.41 19.41
CA GLY A 65 -2.47 3.85 20.42
C GLY A 65 -3.62 3.01 19.89
N GLU A 66 -3.73 2.86 18.57
CA GLU A 66 -4.78 2.06 17.94
C GLU A 66 -4.23 0.81 17.29
N TYR A 67 -4.94 -0.32 17.46
CA TYR A 67 -4.60 -1.54 16.74
C TYR A 67 -4.84 -1.36 15.25
N LEU A 68 -3.89 -1.83 14.45
CA LEU A 68 -4.04 -1.85 13.00
C LEU A 68 -4.93 -3.02 12.57
N LYS A 69 -5.61 -2.84 11.44
CA LYS A 69 -6.34 -3.95 10.80
C LYS A 69 -5.34 -5.02 10.39
N PRO A 70 -5.74 -6.31 10.39
CA PRO A 70 -4.87 -7.38 9.91
C PRO A 70 -4.41 -7.11 8.48
N ALA A 71 -3.15 -7.41 8.22
CA ALA A 71 -2.54 -7.31 6.89
C ALA A 71 -2.02 -8.70 6.49
N LYS A 72 -1.77 -8.88 5.21
CA LYS A 72 -1.05 -10.05 4.71
C LYS A 72 0.38 -9.63 4.40
N VAL A 73 1.33 -10.15 5.16
CA VAL A 73 2.75 -9.82 4.97
C VAL A 73 3.53 -11.12 4.79
N THR A 74 4.17 -11.24 3.65
CA THR A 74 4.97 -12.41 3.30
C THR A 74 6.28 -11.96 2.65
N TRP A 75 7.29 -12.82 2.67
CA TRP A 75 8.52 -12.56 1.95
C TRP A 75 8.29 -12.73 0.44
N GLN A 76 8.67 -11.71 -0.32
CA GLN A 76 8.69 -11.79 -1.79
C GLN A 76 10.02 -12.39 -2.26
N ASN A 77 11.11 -12.02 -1.59
CA ASN A 77 12.46 -12.54 -1.78
C ASN A 77 13.28 -12.20 -0.54
N GLU A 78 14.61 -12.32 -0.62
CA GLU A 78 15.51 -12.18 0.55
C GLU A 78 15.44 -10.80 1.23
N ASP A 79 15.15 -9.74 0.47
CA ASP A 79 15.16 -8.38 1.00
C ASP A 79 13.86 -7.60 0.72
N GLN A 80 12.84 -8.27 0.19
CA GLN A 80 11.55 -7.64 -0.08
C GLN A 80 10.40 -8.37 0.60
N LEU A 81 9.55 -7.58 1.24
CA LEU A 81 8.27 -8.04 1.76
C LEU A 81 7.14 -7.62 0.83
N ARG A 82 6.11 -8.45 0.77
CA ARG A 82 4.86 -8.15 0.10
C ARG A 82 3.81 -7.87 1.17
N PHE A 83 3.26 -6.66 1.13
CA PHE A 83 2.19 -6.22 2.04
C PHE A 83 0.89 -6.12 1.27
N VAL A 84 -0.18 -6.72 1.78
CA VAL A 84 -1.54 -6.51 1.29
C VAL A 84 -2.37 -6.02 2.45
N LEU A 85 -2.90 -4.80 2.34
CA LEU A 85 -3.68 -4.20 3.43
C LEU A 85 -4.81 -3.32 2.88
N ARG A 86 -5.80 -3.08 3.75
CA ARG A 86 -7.02 -2.32 3.42
C ARG A 86 -7.07 -0.96 4.08
N GLU A 87 -6.04 -0.58 4.82
CA GLU A 87 -5.97 0.75 5.41
C GLU A 87 -4.72 1.48 4.91
N GLY A 88 -4.68 2.79 5.09
CA GLY A 88 -3.58 3.60 4.61
C GLY A 88 -3.32 4.78 5.52
N LYS A 89 -2.95 4.51 6.77
CA LYS A 89 -2.52 5.55 7.69
C LYS A 89 -1.23 6.17 7.20
N LYS A 90 -0.96 7.42 7.59
CA LYS A 90 0.23 8.15 7.17
C LYS A 90 1.49 7.34 7.46
N ARG A 91 2.26 7.04 6.41
CA ARG A 91 3.53 6.30 6.45
C ARG A 91 3.42 4.96 7.17
N GLN A 92 2.28 4.31 7.06
CA GLN A 92 1.93 3.14 7.86
C GLN A 92 2.93 2.00 7.72
N ILE A 93 3.27 1.60 6.50
CA ILE A 93 4.17 0.47 6.26
C ILE A 93 5.56 0.75 6.83
N ARG A 94 6.07 1.97 6.63
CA ARG A 94 7.38 2.38 7.17
C ARG A 94 7.39 2.30 8.70
N ARG A 95 6.33 2.77 9.32
CA ARG A 95 6.18 2.76 10.78
C ARG A 95 6.04 1.33 11.32
N MET A 96 5.27 0.48 10.62
CA MET A 96 5.13 -0.93 11.00
C MET A 96 6.48 -1.64 10.97
N CYS A 97 7.26 -1.43 9.90
CA CYS A 97 8.59 -2.03 9.77
C CYS A 97 9.53 -1.57 10.87
N GLU A 98 9.53 -0.29 11.20
CA GLU A 98 10.35 0.26 12.29
C GLU A 98 10.04 -0.41 13.64
N LEU A 99 8.76 -0.70 13.91
CA LEU A 99 8.35 -1.33 15.16
C LEU A 99 8.90 -2.75 15.32
N VAL A 100 9.24 -3.43 14.23
CA VAL A 100 9.82 -4.78 14.26
C VAL A 100 11.30 -4.79 13.93
N GLY A 101 11.96 -3.61 13.92
CA GLY A 101 13.40 -3.50 13.74
C GLY A 101 13.87 -3.48 12.30
N LEU A 102 12.99 -3.17 11.36
CA LEU A 102 13.34 -3.07 9.94
C LEU A 102 13.38 -1.62 9.48
N GLN A 103 14.28 -1.32 8.54
CA GLN A 103 14.32 -0.05 7.85
C GLN A 103 13.85 -0.25 6.41
N VAL A 104 12.89 0.54 5.97
CA VAL A 104 12.39 0.51 4.59
C VAL A 104 13.33 1.31 3.71
N THR A 105 13.86 0.65 2.67
CA THR A 105 14.76 1.28 1.69
C THR A 105 14.09 1.49 0.34
N GLY A 106 12.90 0.92 0.12
CA GLY A 106 12.12 1.13 -1.08
C GLY A 106 10.68 0.70 -0.85
N LEU A 107 9.74 1.41 -1.42
CA LEU A 107 8.32 1.14 -1.26
C LEU A 107 7.61 1.46 -2.56
N LYS A 108 6.91 0.47 -3.11
CA LYS A 108 6.20 0.60 -4.37
C LYS A 108 4.81 -0.03 -4.26
N ARG A 109 3.77 0.76 -4.53
CA ARG A 109 2.41 0.24 -4.61
C ARG A 109 2.18 -0.35 -5.99
N VAL A 110 1.86 -1.63 -6.05
CA VAL A 110 1.77 -2.38 -7.31
C VAL A 110 0.35 -2.79 -7.68
N ARG A 111 -0.59 -2.70 -6.75
CA ARG A 111 -1.98 -3.06 -7.00
C ARG A 111 -2.92 -2.30 -6.08
N ILE A 112 -4.06 -1.89 -6.63
CA ILE A 112 -5.19 -1.35 -5.86
C ILE A 112 -6.41 -2.15 -6.31
N GLY A 113 -6.98 -2.96 -5.41
CA GLY A 113 -8.08 -3.85 -5.75
C GLY A 113 -7.66 -4.81 -6.86
N LYS A 114 -8.36 -4.78 -7.98
CA LYS A 114 -8.06 -5.62 -9.14
C LYS A 114 -7.18 -4.94 -10.18
N VAL A 115 -6.82 -3.66 -9.95
CA VAL A 115 -6.03 -2.88 -10.89
C VAL A 115 -4.56 -2.99 -10.55
N LYS A 116 -3.77 -3.53 -11.47
CA LYS A 116 -2.32 -3.73 -11.31
C LYS A 116 -1.55 -2.65 -12.03
N LEU A 117 -0.41 -2.25 -11.45
CA LEU A 117 0.52 -1.33 -12.08
C LEU A 117 1.08 -1.91 -13.39
N GLY A 118 1.41 -3.21 -13.38
CA GLY A 118 1.99 -3.87 -14.54
C GLY A 118 3.26 -3.19 -15.02
N ASP A 119 3.37 -3.01 -16.33
CA ASP A 119 4.55 -2.45 -16.96
C ASP A 119 4.47 -0.93 -17.17
N LEU A 120 3.50 -0.25 -16.53
CA LEU A 120 3.36 1.20 -16.66
C LEU A 120 4.59 1.90 -16.09
N PRO A 121 5.37 2.66 -16.91
CA PRO A 121 6.57 3.34 -16.42
C PRO A 121 6.23 4.43 -15.40
N SER A 122 7.21 4.74 -14.55
CA SER A 122 7.11 5.85 -13.61
C SER A 122 6.85 7.17 -14.35
N GLY A 123 5.94 7.99 -13.83
CA GLY A 123 5.57 9.26 -14.43
C GLY A 123 4.59 9.17 -15.59
N GLN A 124 4.19 7.97 -15.99
CA GLN A 124 3.21 7.75 -17.04
C GLN A 124 1.82 7.49 -16.43
N TRP A 125 0.79 7.65 -17.25
CA TRP A 125 -0.59 7.39 -16.86
C TRP A 125 -1.35 6.74 -18.01
N ARG A 126 -2.46 6.08 -17.67
CA ARG A 126 -3.38 5.51 -18.66
C ARG A 126 -4.81 5.54 -18.11
N TYR A 127 -5.78 5.48 -19.01
CA TYR A 127 -7.15 5.23 -18.60
C TYR A 127 -7.33 3.75 -18.23
N LEU A 128 -8.23 3.49 -17.30
CA LEU A 128 -8.62 2.11 -16.99
C LEU A 128 -9.41 1.54 -18.18
N GLY A 129 -9.17 0.27 -18.48
CA GLY A 129 -9.97 -0.46 -19.44
C GLY A 129 -11.39 -0.68 -18.91
N SER A 130 -12.34 -0.95 -19.83
CA SER A 130 -13.73 -1.14 -19.46
C SER A 130 -13.97 -2.33 -18.53
N ASP A 131 -13.06 -3.29 -18.51
CA ASP A 131 -13.08 -4.49 -17.65
C ASP A 131 -12.29 -4.33 -16.35
N GLU A 132 -11.60 -3.21 -16.16
CA GLU A 132 -10.81 -2.99 -14.94
C GLU A 132 -11.68 -2.40 -13.83
N ARG A 133 -11.67 -3.04 -12.65
CA ARG A 133 -12.43 -2.65 -11.47
C ARG A 133 -11.55 -2.77 -10.22
N PHE A 134 -11.91 -2.02 -9.20
CA PHE A 134 -11.25 -2.09 -7.88
C PHE A 134 -11.85 -3.15 -6.96
#